data_e45f2793d04cc848c6675978747b4205
#
_entry.id   e45f2793d04cc848c6675978747b4205
#
_cell.length_a   1.000
_cell.length_b   1.000
_cell.length_c   1.000
_cell.angle_alpha   90.00
_cell.angle_beta   90.00
_cell.angle_gamma   90.00
#
_symmetry.space_group_name_H-M   'P 1'
#
loop_
_entity.id
_entity.type
_entity.pdbx_description
1 polymer ?
#
loop_
_entity_poly.entity_id
_entity_poly.type
_entity_poly.pdbx_seq_one_letter_code
_entity_poly.pdbx_strand_id
1 'polypeptide(L)'
;MRNLSLTIGLALIAHAASAASYNGLILDEMRKMPSGGKYSTSHVAKIKLQSAAHFESGKFFIIPTKPYVSFCSGATYLVFIKTIEALREHGDLQLDFATLNQLIIRDQHDGEGVWGRWNANGPGTARLFYELGLGRNFTDFDQAQPGDFMKIFWNNNVGRRESGHSVIFLGTTRHLDGEYVRFWSSNIGMGYGEKEVPRSKIANAIFSRLETPANLGRINSAPTTDSYLASLLRKKSNFAEATKKCGI
;
A
#
# COMPACT_ATOMS: atom_id res chain seq x y z
N MET A 1 18.77 -54.12 40.93
CA MET A 1 19.33 -52.88 40.37
C MET A 1 18.46 -52.46 39.17
N ARG A 2 17.68 -51.44 39.31
CA ARG A 2 16.75 -50.93 38.24
C ARG A 2 17.43 -49.76 37.53
N ASN A 3 17.76 -49.95 36.26
CA ASN A 3 18.29 -48.88 35.42
C ASN A 3 17.15 -47.91 35.02
N LEU A 4 17.27 -46.68 35.45
CA LEU A 4 16.39 -45.57 35.05
C LEU A 4 17.02 -44.92 33.82
N SER A 5 16.41 -45.14 32.64
CA SER A 5 16.80 -44.41 31.42
C SER A 5 16.11 -43.06 31.38
N LEU A 6 16.90 -42.01 31.47
CA LEU A 6 16.45 -40.63 31.37
C LEU A 6 16.42 -40.24 29.86
N THR A 7 15.24 -40.12 29.29
CA THR A 7 15.07 -39.63 27.90
C THR A 7 14.96 -38.10 27.94
N ILE A 8 16.01 -37.38 27.50
CA ILE A 8 16.00 -35.95 27.35
C ILE A 8 15.33 -35.63 26.00
N GLY A 9 14.10 -35.12 26.04
CA GLY A 9 13.39 -34.61 24.88
C GLY A 9 13.94 -33.25 24.49
N LEU A 10 14.62 -33.18 23.34
CA LEU A 10 15.05 -31.90 22.73
C LEU A 10 13.83 -31.24 22.07
N ALA A 11 13.27 -30.20 22.70
CA ALA A 11 12.25 -29.38 22.08
C ALA A 11 12.91 -28.46 21.05
N LEU A 12 12.72 -28.74 19.76
CA LEU A 12 13.07 -27.83 18.68
C LEU A 12 12.09 -26.64 18.72
N ILE A 13 12.55 -25.49 19.22
CA ILE A 13 11.85 -24.23 19.08
C ILE A 13 12.10 -23.77 17.64
N ALA A 14 11.13 -24.03 16.76
CA ALA A 14 11.12 -23.44 15.42
C ALA A 14 10.92 -21.92 15.56
N HIS A 15 11.99 -21.16 15.45
CA HIS A 15 11.90 -19.74 15.23
C HIS A 15 11.33 -19.54 13.83
N ALA A 16 10.06 -19.15 13.72
CA ALA A 16 9.52 -18.63 12.48
C ALA A 16 10.34 -17.37 12.15
N ALA A 17 11.19 -17.44 11.12
CA ALA A 17 11.88 -16.26 10.60
C ALA A 17 10.80 -15.26 10.21
N SER A 18 10.73 -14.13 10.92
CA SER A 18 9.87 -13.01 10.52
C SER A 18 10.33 -12.59 9.12
N ALA A 19 9.40 -12.63 8.16
CA ALA A 19 9.71 -12.13 6.82
C ALA A 19 10.25 -10.70 6.93
N ALA A 20 11.35 -10.41 6.23
CA ALA A 20 11.95 -9.10 6.24
C ALA A 20 10.91 -8.07 5.73
N SER A 21 10.71 -7.00 6.49
CA SER A 21 9.81 -5.91 6.11
C SER A 21 10.60 -4.82 5.40
N TYR A 22 10.05 -4.26 4.32
CA TYR A 22 10.65 -3.15 3.59
C TYR A 22 10.19 -1.78 4.13
N ASN A 23 9.59 -1.73 5.31
CA ASN A 23 9.05 -0.50 5.89
C ASN A 23 10.09 0.62 6.04
N GLY A 24 11.33 0.29 6.43
CA GLY A 24 12.42 1.27 6.50
C GLY A 24 12.66 1.96 5.15
N LEU A 25 12.76 1.18 4.08
CA LEU A 25 12.97 1.71 2.73
C LEU A 25 11.76 2.53 2.24
N ILE A 26 10.53 2.09 2.55
CA ILE A 26 9.31 2.85 2.24
C ILE A 26 9.35 4.23 2.91
N LEU A 27 9.77 4.30 4.18
CA LEU A 27 9.92 5.57 4.91
C LEU A 27 11.02 6.45 4.31
N ASP A 28 12.13 5.86 3.86
CA ASP A 28 13.22 6.61 3.23
C ASP A 28 12.77 7.19 1.88
N GLU A 29 12.06 6.42 1.06
CA GLU A 29 11.51 6.91 -0.20
C GLU A 29 10.37 7.93 0.00
N MET A 30 9.58 7.78 1.05
CA MET A 30 8.57 8.77 1.46
C MET A 30 9.22 10.11 1.85
N ARG A 31 10.33 10.09 2.59
CA ARG A 31 11.05 11.32 2.99
C ARG A 31 11.63 12.09 1.79
N LYS A 32 11.91 11.40 0.69
CA LYS A 32 12.38 12.01 -0.57
C LYS A 32 11.24 12.61 -1.42
N MET A 33 9.98 12.42 -1.01
CA MET A 33 8.84 13.01 -1.68
C MET A 33 8.77 14.51 -1.41
N PRO A 34 8.19 15.31 -2.34
CA PRO A 34 7.98 16.74 -2.10
C PRO A 34 7.01 16.98 -0.94
N SER A 35 7.04 18.18 -0.38
CA SER A 35 6.08 18.66 0.61
C SER A 35 5.15 19.72 0.01
N GLY A 36 3.93 19.84 0.54
CA GLY A 36 2.98 20.85 0.13
C GLY A 36 2.25 20.53 -1.20
N GLY A 37 1.87 21.54 -1.93
CA GLY A 37 1.04 21.43 -3.13
C GLY A 37 -0.45 21.49 -2.82
N LYS A 38 -1.27 20.95 -3.72
CA LYS A 38 -2.74 20.93 -3.60
C LYS A 38 -3.27 19.52 -3.73
N TYR A 39 -4.26 19.19 -2.93
CA TYR A 39 -5.05 17.97 -3.11
C TYR A 39 -6.10 18.18 -4.21
N SER A 40 -6.14 17.29 -5.18
CA SER A 40 -7.18 17.25 -6.20
C SER A 40 -7.22 15.90 -6.89
N THR A 41 -8.43 15.40 -7.16
CA THR A 41 -8.68 14.21 -7.98
C THR A 41 -9.07 14.55 -9.41
N SER A 42 -8.83 15.79 -9.84
CA SER A 42 -9.15 16.28 -11.18
C SER A 42 -8.38 15.55 -12.28
N HIS A 43 -8.86 15.68 -13.51
CA HIS A 43 -8.17 15.15 -14.69
C HIS A 43 -6.73 15.69 -14.80
N VAL A 44 -6.50 16.96 -14.49
CA VAL A 44 -5.15 17.57 -14.47
C VAL A 44 -4.24 16.87 -13.49
N ALA A 45 -4.73 16.51 -12.30
CA ALA A 45 -3.93 15.77 -11.31
C ALA A 45 -3.58 14.36 -11.81
N LYS A 46 -4.50 13.70 -12.51
CA LYS A 46 -4.23 12.38 -13.13
C LYS A 46 -3.16 12.47 -14.21
N ILE A 47 -3.25 13.44 -15.13
CA ILE A 47 -2.21 13.65 -16.17
C ILE A 47 -0.85 13.93 -15.54
N LYS A 48 -0.78 14.77 -14.50
CA LYS A 48 0.47 15.04 -13.80
C LYS A 48 1.03 13.80 -13.13
N LEU A 49 0.19 12.96 -12.54
CA LEU A 49 0.60 11.71 -11.95
C LEU A 49 1.15 10.73 -13.01
N GLN A 50 0.48 10.60 -14.16
CA GLN A 50 0.94 9.80 -15.29
C GLN A 50 2.32 10.24 -15.77
N SER A 51 2.58 11.55 -15.82
CA SER A 51 3.89 12.08 -16.23
C SER A 51 4.98 11.95 -15.16
N ALA A 52 4.64 11.56 -13.93
CA ALA A 52 5.60 11.43 -12.84
C ALA A 52 6.41 10.13 -12.90
N ALA A 53 5.92 9.12 -13.63
CA ALA A 53 6.60 7.84 -13.78
C ALA A 53 6.55 7.40 -15.25
N HIS A 54 7.73 7.17 -15.87
CA HIS A 54 7.82 6.80 -17.28
C HIS A 54 9.10 6.02 -17.58
N PHE A 55 9.14 5.35 -18.75
CA PHE A 55 10.35 4.79 -19.31
C PHE A 55 10.97 5.75 -20.31
N GLU A 56 12.29 5.91 -20.23
CA GLU A 56 13.09 6.61 -21.22
C GLU A 56 14.40 5.86 -21.40
N SER A 57 14.75 5.53 -22.65
CA SER A 57 15.99 4.81 -22.99
C SER A 57 16.22 3.53 -22.17
N GLY A 58 15.15 2.77 -21.91
CA GLY A 58 15.20 1.52 -21.12
C GLY A 58 15.33 1.68 -19.61
N LYS A 59 15.33 2.91 -19.10
CA LYS A 59 15.35 3.22 -17.67
C LYS A 59 13.98 3.65 -17.18
N PHE A 60 13.70 3.31 -15.94
CA PHE A 60 12.48 3.72 -15.25
C PHE A 60 12.73 5.00 -14.46
N PHE A 61 12.08 6.08 -14.84
CA PHE A 61 12.19 7.38 -14.19
C PHE A 61 10.96 7.66 -13.36
N ILE A 62 11.17 8.06 -12.10
CA ILE A 62 10.12 8.50 -11.19
C ILE A 62 10.48 9.89 -10.69
N ILE A 63 9.69 10.88 -11.10
CA ILE A 63 9.92 12.29 -10.79
C ILE A 63 8.80 12.79 -9.87
N PRO A 64 8.89 12.57 -8.56
CA PRO A 64 7.78 12.84 -7.62
C PRO A 64 7.45 14.32 -7.47
N THR A 65 8.33 15.21 -7.89
CA THR A 65 8.10 16.67 -7.87
C THR A 65 7.11 17.13 -8.94
N LYS A 66 6.86 16.33 -9.98
CA LYS A 66 5.91 16.70 -11.05
C LYS A 66 4.45 16.79 -10.59
N PRO A 67 3.91 15.88 -9.76
CA PRO A 67 2.52 15.99 -9.35
C PRO A 67 2.32 17.02 -8.24
N TYR A 68 2.52 18.28 -8.57
CA TYR A 68 2.26 19.40 -7.65
C TYR A 68 0.79 19.45 -7.19
N VAL A 69 -0.13 19.02 -8.06
CA VAL A 69 -1.52 18.72 -7.72
C VAL A 69 -1.65 17.22 -7.64
N SER A 70 -1.94 16.67 -6.46
CA SER A 70 -1.88 15.24 -6.17
C SER A 70 -3.10 14.75 -5.39
N PHE A 71 -3.23 13.44 -5.26
CA PHE A 71 -4.26 12.78 -4.45
C PHE A 71 -3.67 11.55 -3.73
N CYS A 72 -4.38 11.08 -2.73
CA CYS A 72 -3.86 10.12 -1.76
C CYS A 72 -3.29 8.83 -2.35
N SER A 73 -4.06 8.14 -3.22
CA SER A 73 -3.60 6.89 -3.85
C SER A 73 -2.43 7.13 -4.80
N GLY A 74 -2.39 8.26 -5.52
CA GLY A 74 -1.26 8.65 -6.35
C GLY A 74 0.01 8.89 -5.54
N ALA A 75 -0.12 9.59 -4.40
CA ALA A 75 1.00 9.85 -3.51
C ALA A 75 1.63 8.57 -2.97
N THR A 76 0.80 7.67 -2.42
CA THR A 76 1.28 6.40 -1.86
C THR A 76 1.81 5.46 -2.93
N TYR A 77 1.22 5.49 -4.14
CA TYR A 77 1.73 4.71 -5.28
C TYR A 77 3.11 5.16 -5.74
N LEU A 78 3.36 6.47 -5.81
CA LEU A 78 4.69 6.98 -6.15
C LEU A 78 5.75 6.51 -5.15
N VAL A 79 5.44 6.50 -3.86
CA VAL A 79 6.35 5.94 -2.84
C VAL A 79 6.56 4.44 -3.06
N PHE A 80 5.49 3.68 -3.35
CA PHE A 80 5.59 2.26 -3.64
C PHE A 80 6.53 1.98 -4.83
N ILE A 81 6.32 2.62 -5.99
CA ILE A 81 7.17 2.38 -7.17
C ILE A 81 8.59 2.89 -6.98
N LYS A 82 8.80 3.97 -6.21
CA LYS A 82 10.15 4.41 -5.81
C LYS A 82 10.86 3.37 -4.93
N THR A 83 10.14 2.74 -4.01
CA THR A 83 10.66 1.64 -3.19
C THR A 83 11.09 0.46 -4.08
N ILE A 84 10.26 0.09 -5.05
CA ILE A 84 10.59 -0.97 -6.02
C ILE A 84 11.84 -0.60 -6.84
N GLU A 85 11.94 0.64 -7.31
CA GLU A 85 13.11 1.09 -8.08
C GLU A 85 14.38 1.12 -7.22
N ALA A 86 14.30 1.61 -5.98
CA ALA A 86 15.44 1.59 -5.05
C ALA A 86 15.96 0.16 -4.81
N LEU A 87 15.07 -0.83 -4.65
CA LEU A 87 15.46 -2.24 -4.53
C LEU A 87 16.16 -2.76 -5.80
N ARG A 88 15.72 -2.31 -6.97
CA ARG A 88 16.36 -2.67 -8.24
C ARG A 88 17.75 -2.02 -8.39
N GLU A 89 17.86 -0.75 -8.06
CA GLU A 89 19.14 -0.01 -8.11
C GLU A 89 20.18 -0.60 -7.14
N HIS A 90 19.75 -1.10 -5.99
CA HIS A 90 20.61 -1.80 -5.02
C HIS A 90 20.95 -3.24 -5.44
N GLY A 91 20.28 -3.79 -6.46
CA GLY A 91 20.46 -5.18 -6.89
C GLY A 91 19.67 -6.21 -6.06
N ASP A 92 18.83 -5.75 -5.13
CA ASP A 92 18.05 -6.61 -4.23
C ASP A 92 16.77 -7.15 -4.91
N LEU A 93 16.39 -6.59 -6.06
CA LEU A 93 15.19 -6.98 -6.81
C LEU A 93 15.48 -6.98 -8.31
N GLN A 94 15.13 -8.09 -8.96
CA GLN A 94 15.14 -8.18 -10.42
C GLN A 94 13.72 -8.34 -10.94
N LEU A 95 13.31 -7.45 -11.84
CA LEU A 95 12.04 -7.49 -12.54
C LEU A 95 12.27 -7.37 -14.05
N ASP A 96 11.54 -8.15 -14.82
CA ASP A 96 11.57 -8.03 -16.27
C ASP A 96 10.88 -6.76 -16.78
N PHE A 97 11.12 -6.42 -18.04
CA PHE A 97 10.54 -5.22 -18.65
C PHE A 97 9.00 -5.26 -18.69
N ALA A 98 8.41 -6.45 -18.87
CA ALA A 98 6.96 -6.60 -18.88
C ALA A 98 6.34 -6.21 -17.52
N THR A 99 6.92 -6.69 -16.43
CA THR A 99 6.52 -6.33 -15.06
C THR A 99 6.69 -4.83 -14.78
N LEU A 100 7.86 -4.27 -15.15
CA LEU A 100 8.11 -2.84 -14.97
C LEU A 100 7.11 -1.98 -15.75
N ASN A 101 6.75 -2.41 -16.97
CA ASN A 101 5.76 -1.71 -17.78
C ASN A 101 4.36 -1.71 -17.14
N GLN A 102 4.03 -2.70 -16.31
CA GLN A 102 2.78 -2.74 -15.53
C GLN A 102 2.74 -1.71 -14.39
N LEU A 103 3.90 -1.20 -13.95
CA LEU A 103 3.98 -0.16 -12.92
C LEU A 103 3.67 1.25 -13.45
N ILE A 104 3.71 1.44 -14.76
CA ILE A 104 3.43 2.74 -15.37
C ILE A 104 1.97 3.12 -15.18
N ILE A 105 1.77 4.35 -14.69
CA ILE A 105 0.44 4.94 -14.51
C ILE A 105 -0.09 5.38 -15.88
N ARG A 106 -1.23 4.82 -16.26
CA ARG A 106 -1.97 5.17 -17.49
C ARG A 106 -3.44 5.38 -17.14
N ASP A 107 -4.30 5.35 -18.14
CA ASP A 107 -5.76 5.44 -17.95
C ASP A 107 -6.40 4.07 -17.59
N GLN A 108 -5.72 3.28 -16.75
CA GLN A 108 -6.27 2.03 -16.24
C GLN A 108 -7.54 2.30 -15.43
N HIS A 109 -8.58 1.53 -15.73
CA HIS A 109 -9.80 1.50 -14.93
C HIS A 109 -9.55 0.82 -13.58
N ASP A 110 -10.44 1.07 -12.62
CA ASP A 110 -10.37 0.41 -11.30
C ASP A 110 -10.29 -1.11 -11.45
N GLY A 111 -9.28 -1.71 -10.82
CA GLY A 111 -8.99 -3.13 -10.90
C GLY A 111 -8.06 -3.55 -12.04
N GLU A 112 -7.72 -2.68 -12.99
CA GLU A 112 -6.89 -3.01 -14.15
C GLU A 112 -5.40 -2.77 -13.89
N GLY A 113 -4.54 -3.76 -14.22
CA GLY A 113 -3.09 -3.66 -14.01
C GLY A 113 -2.72 -3.42 -12.55
N VAL A 114 -1.51 -2.96 -12.29
CA VAL A 114 -1.05 -2.64 -10.93
C VAL A 114 -1.67 -1.33 -10.45
N TRP A 115 -1.62 -0.28 -11.27
CA TRP A 115 -2.14 1.03 -10.89
C TRP A 115 -3.65 1.03 -10.68
N GLY A 116 -4.43 0.45 -11.58
CA GLY A 116 -5.89 0.41 -11.45
C GLY A 116 -6.36 -0.37 -10.23
N ARG A 117 -5.61 -1.42 -9.82
CA ARG A 117 -5.86 -2.11 -8.54
C ARG A 117 -5.54 -1.22 -7.36
N TRP A 118 -4.36 -0.58 -7.37
CA TRP A 118 -3.93 0.31 -6.29
C TRP A 118 -4.90 1.45 -6.04
N ASN A 119 -5.35 2.09 -7.12
CA ASN A 119 -6.21 3.28 -7.09
C ASN A 119 -7.69 2.96 -6.89
N ALA A 120 -8.09 1.71 -6.99
CA ALA A 120 -9.50 1.31 -6.92
C ALA A 120 -10.17 1.75 -5.62
N ASN A 121 -11.48 2.04 -5.70
CA ASN A 121 -12.32 2.17 -4.51
C ASN A 121 -12.26 0.88 -3.68
N GLY A 122 -12.58 0.99 -2.41
CA GLY A 122 -12.49 -0.14 -1.47
C GLY A 122 -11.04 -0.43 -1.06
N PRO A 123 -10.70 -1.71 -0.89
CA PRO A 123 -9.40 -2.13 -0.38
C PRO A 123 -8.34 -2.30 -1.48
N GLY A 124 -8.28 -1.41 -2.48
CA GLY A 124 -7.48 -1.58 -3.70
C GLY A 124 -6.06 -2.06 -3.44
N THR A 125 -5.26 -1.32 -2.66
CA THR A 125 -3.89 -1.70 -2.29
C THR A 125 -3.83 -3.08 -1.60
N ALA A 126 -4.69 -3.33 -0.62
CA ALA A 126 -4.71 -4.61 0.10
C ALA A 126 -5.10 -5.78 -0.81
N ARG A 127 -6.02 -5.54 -1.75
CA ARG A 127 -6.40 -6.55 -2.74
C ARG A 127 -5.23 -6.89 -3.67
N LEU A 128 -4.49 -5.89 -4.14
CA LEU A 128 -3.27 -6.09 -4.94
C LEU A 128 -2.23 -6.90 -4.16
N PHE A 129 -2.00 -6.56 -2.89
CA PHE A 129 -1.05 -7.29 -2.03
C PHE A 129 -1.43 -8.75 -1.88
N TYR A 130 -2.71 -9.04 -1.64
CA TYR A 130 -3.21 -10.41 -1.53
C TYR A 130 -3.10 -11.18 -2.85
N GLU A 131 -3.57 -10.59 -3.94
CA GLU A 131 -3.62 -11.24 -5.26
C GLU A 131 -2.23 -11.64 -5.75
N LEU A 132 -1.26 -10.75 -5.59
CA LEU A 132 0.11 -11.01 -6.01
C LEU A 132 0.97 -11.67 -4.92
N GLY A 133 0.52 -11.70 -3.68
CA GLY A 133 1.31 -12.20 -2.55
C GLY A 133 2.50 -11.29 -2.25
N LEU A 134 2.31 -9.96 -2.29
CA LEU A 134 3.38 -8.98 -2.03
C LEU A 134 3.77 -8.91 -0.55
N GLY A 135 2.96 -9.48 0.32
CA GLY A 135 3.13 -9.47 1.75
C GLY A 135 1.81 -9.76 2.44
N ARG A 136 1.61 -9.22 3.61
CA ARG A 136 0.42 -9.50 4.42
C ARG A 136 -0.47 -8.29 4.60
N ASN A 137 -1.78 -8.57 4.74
CA ASN A 137 -2.78 -7.60 5.12
C ASN A 137 -3.30 -7.90 6.52
N PHE A 138 -3.69 -6.87 7.26
CA PHE A 138 -4.27 -7.00 8.58
C PHE A 138 -5.06 -5.74 8.96
N THR A 139 -5.84 -5.79 10.05
CA THR A 139 -6.69 -4.68 10.51
C THR A 139 -6.31 -4.17 11.90
N ASP A 140 -5.49 -4.92 12.60
CA ASP A 140 -5.09 -4.63 13.97
C ASP A 140 -4.02 -3.52 14.02
N PHE A 141 -4.32 -2.43 14.71
CA PHE A 141 -3.41 -1.30 14.91
C PHE A 141 -2.19 -1.65 15.76
N ASP A 142 -2.31 -2.64 16.66
CA ASP A 142 -1.19 -3.06 17.52
C ASP A 142 -0.11 -3.80 16.72
N GLN A 143 -0.47 -4.36 15.55
CA GLN A 143 0.48 -4.97 14.62
C GLN A 143 1.10 -3.97 13.63
N ALA A 144 0.51 -2.77 13.52
CA ALA A 144 0.93 -1.78 12.54
C ALA A 144 2.29 -1.18 12.90
N GLN A 145 3.11 -0.99 11.87
CA GLN A 145 4.45 -0.40 12.00
C GLN A 145 4.59 0.78 11.05
N PRO A 146 5.34 1.82 11.41
CA PRO A 146 5.67 2.89 10.48
C PRO A 146 6.19 2.32 9.17
N GLY A 147 5.66 2.85 8.04
CA GLY A 147 5.96 2.36 6.69
C GLY A 147 4.93 1.38 6.12
N ASP A 148 3.98 0.85 6.90
CA ASP A 148 2.87 0.08 6.35
C ASP A 148 1.99 0.98 5.46
N PHE A 149 1.58 0.50 4.30
CA PHE A 149 0.51 1.13 3.55
C PHE A 149 -0.81 0.90 4.29
N MET A 150 -1.63 1.94 4.36
CA MET A 150 -2.89 1.88 5.10
C MET A 150 -4.02 2.47 4.27
N LYS A 151 -5.10 1.74 4.14
CA LYS A 151 -6.38 2.24 3.64
C LYS A 151 -7.27 2.59 4.82
N ILE A 152 -7.59 3.87 4.96
CA ILE A 152 -8.56 4.38 5.94
C ILE A 152 -9.95 4.40 5.30
N PHE A 153 -10.95 3.96 6.04
CA PHE A 153 -12.36 4.17 5.77
C PHE A 153 -12.92 5.10 6.85
N TRP A 154 -13.36 6.30 6.43
CA TRP A 154 -13.94 7.28 7.37
C TRP A 154 -15.39 6.95 7.74
N ASN A 155 -16.02 6.04 6.99
CA ASN A 155 -17.36 5.50 7.27
C ASN A 155 -17.38 3.98 6.96
N ASN A 156 -18.49 3.33 7.28
CA ASN A 156 -18.63 1.88 7.09
C ASN A 156 -18.94 1.45 5.63
N ASN A 157 -19.00 2.39 4.67
CA ASN A 157 -19.23 2.05 3.28
C ASN A 157 -17.90 1.63 2.63
N VAL A 158 -17.95 0.59 1.82
CA VAL A 158 -16.87 0.14 0.94
C VAL A 158 -17.39 0.20 -0.50
N GLY A 159 -16.58 0.74 -1.41
CA GLY A 159 -16.98 0.94 -2.80
C GLY A 159 -17.87 2.16 -2.99
N ARG A 160 -19.03 1.99 -3.62
CA ARG A 160 -19.93 3.10 -3.89
C ARG A 160 -20.36 3.82 -2.60
N ARG A 161 -20.15 5.15 -2.52
CA ARG A 161 -20.35 6.04 -1.36
C ARG A 161 -19.32 5.85 -0.24
N GLU A 162 -18.23 5.20 -0.54
CA GLU A 162 -17.08 5.17 0.34
C GLU A 162 -16.54 6.59 0.56
N SER A 163 -16.08 6.85 1.78
CA SER A 163 -15.16 7.93 2.08
C SER A 163 -13.89 7.29 2.60
N GLY A 164 -12.83 7.35 1.80
CA GLY A 164 -11.60 6.63 2.10
C GLY A 164 -10.36 7.48 1.86
N HIS A 165 -9.23 7.00 2.39
CA HIS A 165 -7.93 7.65 2.23
C HIS A 165 -6.82 6.60 2.17
N SER A 166 -5.91 6.73 1.21
CA SER A 166 -4.72 5.89 1.10
C SER A 166 -3.53 6.64 1.69
N VAL A 167 -2.86 6.03 2.66
CA VAL A 167 -1.80 6.69 3.43
C VAL A 167 -0.63 5.72 3.71
N ILE A 168 0.50 6.26 4.14
CA ILE A 168 1.58 5.51 4.78
C ILE A 168 1.48 5.77 6.27
N PHE A 169 1.32 4.71 7.04
CA PHE A 169 1.22 4.77 8.50
C PHE A 169 2.56 5.17 9.12
N LEU A 170 2.52 6.07 10.11
CA LEU A 170 3.70 6.59 10.80
C LEU A 170 3.70 6.29 12.32
N GLY A 171 2.61 5.76 12.83
CA GLY A 171 2.47 5.44 14.24
C GLY A 171 1.20 6.01 14.86
N THR A 172 1.06 5.75 16.14
CA THR A 172 0.03 6.34 17.00
C THR A 172 0.67 7.23 18.06
N THR A 173 -0.06 8.25 18.48
CA THR A 173 0.32 9.15 19.57
C THR A 173 -0.83 9.23 20.56
N ARG A 174 -0.52 9.45 21.84
CA ARG A 174 -1.53 9.59 22.88
C ARG A 174 -1.54 11.05 23.36
N HIS A 175 -2.68 11.70 23.18
CA HIS A 175 -2.97 13.03 23.69
C HIS A 175 -3.92 12.94 24.89
N LEU A 176 -4.17 14.07 25.55
CA LEU A 176 -5.09 14.12 26.70
C LEU A 176 -6.51 13.71 26.35
N ASP A 177 -6.94 13.96 25.13
CA ASP A 177 -8.28 13.68 24.61
C ASP A 177 -8.41 12.33 23.85
N GLY A 178 -7.34 11.54 23.80
CA GLY A 178 -7.37 10.20 23.24
C GLY A 178 -6.17 9.81 22.39
N GLU A 179 -6.34 8.73 21.67
CA GLU A 179 -5.33 8.21 20.73
C GLU A 179 -5.51 8.84 19.36
N TYR A 180 -4.38 9.15 18.72
CA TYR A 180 -4.31 9.72 17.38
C TYR A 180 -3.48 8.82 16.47
N VAL A 181 -3.81 8.83 15.19
CA VAL A 181 -3.08 8.12 14.13
C VAL A 181 -2.33 9.12 13.28
N ARG A 182 -1.02 8.96 13.20
CA ARG A 182 -0.14 9.73 12.31
C ARG A 182 0.08 8.98 11.01
N PHE A 183 0.04 9.69 9.91
CA PHE A 183 0.27 9.16 8.57
C PHE A 183 0.78 10.23 7.60
N TRP A 184 1.36 9.78 6.51
CA TRP A 184 1.75 10.61 5.37
C TRP A 184 0.90 10.28 4.14
N SER A 185 0.53 11.30 3.39
CA SER A 185 -0.19 11.17 2.11
C SER A 185 -0.23 12.50 1.37
N SER A 186 -0.98 12.57 0.25
CA SER A 186 -1.53 13.85 -0.22
C SER A 186 -2.87 14.10 0.47
N ASN A 187 -2.96 15.19 1.20
CA ASN A 187 -4.05 15.54 2.11
C ASN A 187 -4.84 16.75 1.64
N ILE A 188 -6.15 16.76 1.87
CA ILE A 188 -7.00 17.94 1.59
C ILE A 188 -6.47 19.12 2.41
N GLY A 189 -6.31 20.26 1.73
CA GLY A 189 -5.85 21.52 2.33
C GLY A 189 -4.34 21.70 2.39
N MET A 190 -3.52 20.63 2.17
CA MET A 190 -2.07 20.74 2.30
C MET A 190 -1.25 20.04 1.21
N GLY A 191 -1.84 19.17 0.40
CA GLY A 191 -1.07 18.34 -0.54
C GLY A 191 -0.24 17.28 0.17
N TYR A 192 1.00 17.07 -0.27
CA TYR A 192 1.93 16.12 0.34
C TYR A 192 2.34 16.53 1.75
N GLY A 193 2.21 15.63 2.69
CA GLY A 193 2.64 15.88 4.05
C GLY A 193 2.10 14.88 5.07
N GLU A 194 2.61 14.99 6.28
CA GLU A 194 2.15 14.25 7.44
C GLU A 194 0.86 14.88 7.99
N LYS A 195 -0.01 14.02 8.50
CA LYS A 195 -1.24 14.43 9.18
C LYS A 195 -1.49 13.52 10.37
N GLU A 196 -2.16 14.06 11.36
CA GLU A 196 -2.61 13.35 12.53
C GLU A 196 -4.12 13.51 12.69
N VAL A 197 -4.81 12.44 13.04
CA VAL A 197 -6.26 12.43 13.25
C VAL A 197 -6.63 11.58 14.46
N PRO A 198 -7.68 11.94 15.21
CA PRO A 198 -8.18 11.07 16.29
C PRO A 198 -8.49 9.67 15.76
N ARG A 199 -8.03 8.64 16.47
CA ARG A 199 -8.31 7.23 16.13
C ARG A 199 -9.81 6.96 16.04
N SER A 200 -10.61 7.62 16.87
CA SER A 200 -12.08 7.51 16.91
C SER A 200 -12.77 7.99 15.62
N LYS A 201 -12.11 8.79 14.77
CA LYS A 201 -12.64 9.20 13.47
C LYS A 201 -12.44 8.15 12.37
N ILE A 202 -11.64 7.13 12.62
CA ILE A 202 -11.39 6.05 11.67
C ILE A 202 -12.38 4.94 11.94
N ALA A 203 -13.36 4.77 11.06
CA ALA A 203 -14.35 3.71 11.21
C ALA A 203 -13.71 2.32 11.03
N ASN A 204 -12.90 2.16 9.99
CA ASN A 204 -12.16 0.93 9.71
C ASN A 204 -10.83 1.26 9.01
N ALA A 205 -9.87 0.34 9.13
CA ALA A 205 -8.59 0.42 8.40
C ALA A 205 -8.12 -0.96 7.97
N ILE A 206 -7.42 -1.00 6.82
CA ILE A 206 -6.67 -2.18 6.35
C ILE A 206 -5.23 -1.74 6.15
N PHE A 207 -4.31 -2.47 6.76
CA PHE A 207 -2.87 -2.31 6.57
C PHE A 207 -2.35 -3.33 5.56
N SER A 208 -1.33 -2.94 4.81
CA SER A 208 -0.62 -3.80 3.86
C SER A 208 0.88 -3.61 4.07
N ARG A 209 1.57 -4.67 4.51
CA ARG A 209 3.01 -4.68 4.73
C ARG A 209 3.72 -5.34 3.56
N LEU A 210 4.67 -4.65 2.95
CA LEU A 210 5.47 -5.20 1.86
C LEU A 210 6.54 -6.14 2.42
N GLU A 211 6.51 -7.40 1.97
CA GLU A 211 7.42 -8.45 2.44
C GLU A 211 8.06 -9.23 1.28
N THR A 212 7.41 -9.27 0.11
CA THR A 212 7.86 -10.07 -1.03
C THR A 212 7.69 -9.32 -2.35
N PRO A 213 8.44 -8.23 -2.58
CA PRO A 213 8.32 -7.39 -3.78
C PRO A 213 8.60 -8.14 -5.08
N ALA A 214 9.40 -9.22 -5.06
CA ALA A 214 9.67 -10.07 -6.22
C ALA A 214 8.40 -10.70 -6.81
N ASN A 215 7.35 -10.86 -6.00
CA ASN A 215 6.07 -11.38 -6.47
C ASN A 215 5.30 -10.42 -7.40
N LEU A 216 5.79 -9.18 -7.62
CA LEU A 216 5.23 -8.27 -8.64
C LEU A 216 5.18 -8.91 -10.02
N GLY A 217 6.13 -9.79 -10.37
CA GLY A 217 6.12 -10.52 -11.63
C GLY A 217 4.86 -11.34 -11.87
N ARG A 218 4.13 -11.72 -10.83
CA ARG A 218 2.84 -12.45 -10.94
C ARG A 218 1.75 -11.64 -11.64
N ILE A 219 1.88 -10.32 -11.74
CA ILE A 219 0.92 -9.47 -12.47
C ILE A 219 0.79 -9.89 -13.93
N ASN A 220 1.85 -10.41 -14.54
CA ASN A 220 1.85 -10.86 -15.94
C ASN A 220 0.97 -12.11 -16.17
N SER A 221 0.70 -12.87 -15.10
CA SER A 221 -0.17 -14.06 -15.13
C SER A 221 -1.52 -13.83 -14.45
N ALA A 222 -1.72 -12.68 -13.82
CA ALA A 222 -2.99 -12.32 -13.19
C ALA A 222 -4.02 -11.91 -14.25
N PRO A 223 -5.33 -12.00 -13.97
CA PRO A 223 -6.35 -11.43 -14.83
C PRO A 223 -6.07 -9.96 -15.10
N THR A 224 -6.29 -9.48 -16.31
CA THR A 224 -6.10 -8.06 -16.68
C THR A 224 -6.83 -7.15 -15.71
N THR A 225 -8.02 -7.53 -15.28
CA THR A 225 -8.87 -6.75 -14.36
C THR A 225 -9.34 -7.62 -13.18
N ASP A 226 -9.14 -7.13 -11.96
CA ASP A 226 -9.79 -7.68 -10.76
C ASP A 226 -11.27 -7.29 -10.78
N SER A 227 -12.15 -8.28 -10.96
CA SER A 227 -13.59 -8.06 -11.11
C SER A 227 -14.26 -7.52 -9.85
N TYR A 228 -13.75 -7.85 -8.66
CA TYR A 228 -14.26 -7.31 -7.40
C TYR A 228 -13.99 -5.81 -7.33
N LEU A 229 -12.73 -5.38 -7.51
CA LEU A 229 -12.38 -3.97 -7.48
C LEU A 229 -13.12 -3.17 -8.57
N ALA A 230 -13.17 -3.67 -9.79
CA ALA A 230 -13.92 -3.03 -10.89
C ALA A 230 -15.40 -2.83 -10.56
N SER A 231 -15.99 -3.74 -9.77
CA SER A 231 -17.40 -3.64 -9.39
C SER A 231 -17.68 -2.53 -8.36
N LEU A 232 -16.68 -2.15 -7.54
CA LEU A 232 -16.85 -1.27 -6.39
C LEU A 232 -17.16 0.20 -6.77
N LEU A 233 -16.87 0.61 -7.99
CA LEU A 233 -17.34 1.91 -8.51
C LEU A 233 -18.87 2.02 -8.53
N ARG A 234 -19.57 0.90 -8.76
CA ARG A 234 -21.03 0.86 -8.95
C ARG A 234 -21.75 0.17 -7.80
N LYS A 235 -21.09 -0.79 -7.14
CA LYS A 235 -21.65 -1.60 -6.07
C LYS A 235 -21.19 -1.10 -4.70
N LYS A 236 -22.05 -1.32 -3.71
CA LYS A 236 -21.68 -1.24 -2.30
C LYS A 236 -21.16 -2.60 -1.86
N SER A 237 -20.14 -2.58 -1.04
CA SER A 237 -19.64 -3.70 -0.26
C SER A 237 -19.62 -3.29 1.21
N ASN A 238 -19.18 -4.18 2.09
CA ASN A 238 -18.97 -3.93 3.49
C ASN A 238 -17.55 -4.33 3.91
N PHE A 239 -17.17 -3.95 5.11
CA PHE A 239 -15.81 -4.18 5.58
C PHE A 239 -15.47 -5.67 5.73
N ALA A 240 -16.42 -6.51 6.17
CA ALA A 240 -16.21 -7.96 6.29
C ALA A 240 -15.97 -8.64 4.93
N GLU A 241 -16.70 -8.23 3.88
CA GLU A 241 -16.42 -8.71 2.53
C GLU A 241 -15.06 -8.21 2.04
N ALA A 242 -14.73 -6.94 2.28
CA ALA A 242 -13.46 -6.34 1.87
C ALA A 242 -12.27 -7.07 2.50
N THR A 243 -12.30 -7.33 3.81
CA THR A 243 -11.23 -8.05 4.52
C THR A 243 -11.09 -9.48 3.99
N LYS A 244 -12.19 -10.22 3.84
CA LYS A 244 -12.19 -11.56 3.24
C LYS A 244 -11.57 -11.57 1.84
N LYS A 245 -11.88 -10.58 1.00
CA LYS A 245 -11.29 -10.45 -0.36
C LYS A 245 -9.80 -10.08 -0.34
N CYS A 246 -9.28 -9.65 0.79
CA CYS A 246 -7.88 -9.30 1.00
C CYS A 246 -7.12 -10.34 1.84
N GLY A 247 -7.70 -11.51 2.10
CA GLY A 247 -7.05 -12.59 2.84
C GLY A 247 -6.96 -12.37 4.35
N ILE A 248 -7.87 -11.57 4.90
CA ILE A 248 -7.98 -11.28 6.35
C ILE A 248 -9.21 -11.98 6.90
#